data_3423806fae8c77ffc3a6cf3c744db5cc
#
_entry.id   3423806fae8c77ffc3a6cf3c744db5cc
#
_cell.length_a   1.000
_cell.length_b   1.000
_cell.length_c   1.000
_cell.angle_alpha   90.00
_cell.angle_beta   90.00
_cell.angle_gamma   90.00
#
_symmetry.space_group_name_H-M   'P 1'
#
loop_
_entity.id
_entity.type
_entity.pdbx_description
1 polymer ?
#
loop_
_entity_poly.entity_id
_entity_poly.type
_entity_poly.pdbx_seq_one_letter_code
_entity_poly.pdbx_strand_id
1 'polypeptide(L)'
;MPTLDLSAVRPGLAGSSELIVGPEHTAPRVGSGRIAVLATPVMINVIEAAALAAVEHLLPAGHQSLGIHLDVGHFAATPVGLKVTATAEVTAIEGRTITFKVEARDEREVIGDGQH
;
A
#
# COMPACT_ATOMS: atom_id res chain seq x y z
N MET A 1 29.78 -9.73 1.92
CA MET A 1 28.39 -9.28 1.65
C MET A 1 27.46 -10.46 1.74
N PRO A 2 26.45 -10.39 2.57
CA PRO A 2 25.46 -11.45 2.56
C PRO A 2 24.73 -11.46 1.21
N THR A 3 24.51 -12.67 0.70
CA THR A 3 23.72 -12.85 -0.51
C THR A 3 22.25 -12.51 -0.21
N LEU A 4 21.59 -11.80 -1.11
CA LEU A 4 20.16 -11.55 -0.98
C LEU A 4 19.41 -12.86 -1.21
N ASP A 5 18.71 -13.32 -0.17
CA ASP A 5 17.90 -14.54 -0.22
C ASP A 5 16.44 -14.17 -0.02
N LEU A 6 15.65 -14.27 -1.08
CA LEU A 6 14.21 -14.01 -1.08
C LEU A 6 13.39 -15.30 -1.18
N SER A 7 13.99 -16.46 -0.85
CA SER A 7 13.30 -17.74 -1.00
C SER A 7 12.03 -17.86 -0.17
N ALA A 8 11.92 -17.09 0.92
CA ALA A 8 10.71 -17.06 1.75
C ALA A 8 9.60 -16.19 1.16
N VAL A 9 9.92 -15.35 0.17
CA VAL A 9 8.95 -14.47 -0.49
C VAL A 9 8.44 -15.18 -1.75
N ARG A 10 7.15 -15.38 -1.84
CA ARG A 10 6.53 -16.13 -2.94
C ARG A 10 5.26 -15.44 -3.41
N PRO A 11 4.89 -15.61 -4.69
CA PRO A 11 3.57 -15.17 -5.17
C PRO A 11 2.46 -15.74 -4.31
N GLY A 12 1.44 -14.93 -4.05
CA GLY A 12 0.31 -15.30 -3.21
C GLY A 12 0.43 -14.82 -1.75
N LEU A 13 1.62 -14.45 -1.28
CA LEU A 13 1.75 -13.83 0.04
C LEU A 13 1.01 -12.50 0.03
N ALA A 14 0.24 -12.25 1.10
CA ALA A 14 -0.57 -11.04 1.19
C ALA A 14 -0.42 -10.39 2.56
N GLY A 15 -0.63 -9.08 2.57
CA GLY A 15 -0.68 -8.30 3.79
C GLY A 15 -1.78 -7.25 3.70
N SER A 16 -2.13 -6.66 4.84
CA SER A 16 -3.15 -5.64 4.90
C SER A 16 -2.75 -4.53 5.88
N SER A 17 -3.37 -3.38 5.71
CA SER A 17 -3.19 -2.22 6.58
C SER A 17 -4.49 -1.44 6.62
N GLU A 18 -4.74 -0.72 7.71
CA GLU A 18 -5.98 0.02 7.92
C GLU A 18 -5.70 1.43 8.39
N LEU A 19 -6.63 2.33 8.07
CA LEU A 19 -6.61 3.71 8.52
C LEU A 19 -8.04 4.21 8.68
N ILE A 20 -8.36 4.85 9.80
CA ILE A 20 -9.60 5.63 9.91
C ILE A 20 -9.28 7.04 9.46
N VAL A 21 -10.01 7.52 8.45
CA VAL A 21 -9.73 8.84 7.86
C VAL A 21 -10.07 9.94 8.86
N GLY A 22 -9.06 10.67 9.28
CA GLY A 22 -9.20 11.86 10.12
C GLY A 22 -8.99 13.13 9.30
N PRO A 23 -9.22 14.32 9.90
CA PRO A 23 -9.00 15.61 9.22
C PRO A 23 -7.59 15.75 8.65
N GLU A 24 -6.58 15.24 9.36
CA GLU A 24 -5.16 15.29 8.96
C GLU A 24 -4.85 14.48 7.70
N HIS A 25 -5.74 13.58 7.31
CA HIS A 25 -5.57 12.71 6.14
C HIS A 25 -6.24 13.26 4.88
N THR A 26 -6.83 14.44 4.96
CA THR A 26 -7.59 15.01 3.83
C THR A 26 -6.69 15.74 2.84
N ALA A 27 -7.14 15.80 1.59
CA ALA A 27 -6.39 16.43 0.51
C ALA A 27 -5.93 17.86 0.81
N PRO A 28 -6.77 18.77 1.38
CA PRO A 28 -6.30 20.11 1.71
C PRO A 28 -5.16 20.12 2.74
N ARG A 29 -5.22 19.20 3.71
CA ARG A 29 -4.22 19.17 4.80
C ARG A 29 -2.85 18.67 4.32
N VAL A 30 -2.83 17.76 3.34
CA VAL A 30 -1.56 17.25 2.81
C VAL A 30 -1.13 17.97 1.54
N GLY A 31 -1.95 18.89 1.02
CA GLY A 31 -1.60 19.71 -0.14
C GLY A 31 -1.86 19.05 -1.48
N SER A 32 -2.70 18.01 -1.55
CA SER A 32 -2.96 17.28 -2.79
C SER A 32 -4.29 17.60 -3.44
N GLY A 33 -5.06 18.54 -2.90
CA GLY A 33 -6.35 18.94 -3.47
C GLY A 33 -7.10 19.87 -2.54
N ARG A 34 -8.31 20.26 -2.92
CA ARG A 34 -9.13 21.21 -2.19
C ARG A 34 -10.36 20.61 -1.52
N ILE A 35 -10.68 19.37 -1.84
CA ILE A 35 -11.86 18.70 -1.31
C ILE A 35 -11.45 17.87 -0.08
N ALA A 36 -12.21 18.00 1.00
CA ALA A 36 -11.90 17.39 2.30
C ALA A 36 -12.27 15.91 2.33
N VAL A 37 -11.59 15.12 1.53
CA VAL A 37 -11.70 13.66 1.47
C VAL A 37 -10.30 13.07 1.57
N LEU A 38 -10.20 11.76 1.74
CA LEU A 38 -8.92 11.06 1.84
C LEU A 38 -7.99 11.49 0.70
N ALA A 39 -6.81 11.96 1.06
CA ALA A 39 -5.78 12.36 0.11
C ALA A 39 -5.19 11.14 -0.59
N THR A 40 -4.92 11.25 -1.89
CA THR A 40 -4.27 10.17 -2.65
C THR A 40 -2.92 9.75 -2.04
N PRO A 41 -2.01 10.66 -1.66
CA PRO A 41 -0.77 10.24 -1.00
C PRO A 41 -0.98 9.43 0.27
N VAL A 42 -2.04 9.71 1.02
CA VAL A 42 -2.35 8.96 2.25
C VAL A 42 -2.86 7.56 1.90
N MET A 43 -3.70 7.43 0.88
CA MET A 43 -4.12 6.12 0.38
C MET A 43 -2.90 5.29 -0.03
N ILE A 44 -1.93 5.90 -0.71
CA ILE A 44 -0.69 5.22 -1.10
C ILE A 44 0.09 4.77 0.14
N ASN A 45 0.15 5.57 1.19
CA ASN A 45 0.80 5.16 2.45
C ASN A 45 0.18 3.88 3.01
N VAL A 46 -1.15 3.78 2.98
CA VAL A 46 -1.85 2.59 3.50
C VAL A 46 -1.55 1.38 2.61
N ILE A 47 -1.50 1.57 1.31
CA ILE A 47 -1.13 0.52 0.34
C ILE A 47 0.30 0.05 0.58
N GLU A 48 1.25 0.97 0.74
CA GLU A 48 2.65 0.62 1.00
C GLU A 48 2.81 -0.12 2.33
N ALA A 49 2.08 0.29 3.35
CA ALA A 49 2.09 -0.41 4.64
C ALA A 49 1.57 -1.85 4.50
N ALA A 50 0.56 -2.08 3.66
CA ALA A 50 0.05 -3.42 3.39
C ALA A 50 1.12 -4.28 2.71
N ALA A 51 1.88 -3.71 1.76
CA ALA A 51 2.97 -4.41 1.10
C ALA A 51 4.09 -4.78 2.09
N LEU A 52 4.45 -3.86 2.99
CA LEU A 52 5.42 -4.15 4.07
C LEU A 52 4.92 -5.29 4.96
N ALA A 53 3.65 -5.28 5.33
CA ALA A 53 3.06 -6.34 6.15
C ALA A 53 3.15 -7.71 5.48
N ALA A 54 3.11 -7.75 4.16
CA ALA A 54 3.19 -9.00 3.41
C ALA A 54 4.58 -9.64 3.45
N VAL A 55 5.67 -8.86 3.42
CA VAL A 55 7.00 -9.41 3.12
C VAL A 55 8.11 -8.99 4.08
N GLU A 56 8.00 -7.86 4.79
CA GLU A 56 9.14 -7.28 5.51
C GLU A 56 9.74 -8.26 6.53
N HIS A 57 8.90 -9.01 7.23
CA HIS A 57 9.32 -10.01 8.22
C HIS A 57 10.00 -11.23 7.61
N LEU A 58 9.94 -11.40 6.30
CA LEU A 58 10.53 -12.54 5.59
C LEU A 58 11.85 -12.17 4.91
N LEU A 59 12.25 -10.90 4.97
CA LEU A 59 13.49 -10.45 4.34
C LEU A 59 14.69 -10.87 5.20
N PRO A 60 15.86 -11.14 4.55
CA PRO A 60 17.08 -11.44 5.30
C PRO A 60 17.48 -10.31 6.24
N ALA A 61 18.20 -10.64 7.31
CA ALA A 61 18.69 -9.65 8.25
C ALA A 61 19.50 -8.56 7.53
N GLY A 62 19.27 -7.31 7.92
CA GLY A 62 19.93 -6.17 7.30
C GLY A 62 19.32 -5.68 6.00
N HIS A 63 18.22 -6.31 5.55
CA HIS A 63 17.51 -5.91 4.33
C HIS A 63 16.15 -5.33 4.64
N GLN A 64 15.76 -4.33 3.87
CA GLN A 64 14.46 -3.69 3.95
C GLN A 64 13.92 -3.47 2.55
N SER A 65 12.59 -3.41 2.43
CA SER A 65 11.96 -3.09 1.16
C SER A 65 11.68 -1.59 1.07
N LEU A 66 11.66 -1.08 -0.15
CA LEU A 66 11.40 0.33 -0.43
C LEU A 66 10.63 0.41 -1.75
N GLY A 67 9.58 1.23 -1.79
CA GLY A 67 8.82 1.42 -3.01
C GLY A 67 9.62 2.12 -4.09
N ILE A 68 9.57 1.59 -5.30
CA ILE A 68 10.26 2.16 -6.47
C ILE A 68 9.33 2.44 -7.65
N HIS A 69 8.11 1.92 -7.61
CA HIS A 69 7.17 2.11 -8.70
C HIS A 69 5.74 1.93 -8.21
N LEU A 70 4.87 2.83 -8.62
CA LEU A 70 3.44 2.77 -8.31
C LEU A 70 2.66 3.04 -9.60
N ASP A 71 1.73 2.15 -9.90
CA ASP A 71 0.76 2.31 -10.96
C ASP A 71 -0.60 2.04 -10.35
N VAL A 72 -1.16 3.06 -9.69
CA VAL A 72 -2.36 2.94 -8.86
C VAL A 72 -3.35 4.04 -9.23
N GLY A 73 -4.59 3.64 -9.49
CA GLY A 73 -5.70 4.58 -9.63
C GLY A 73 -6.37 4.84 -8.29
N HIS A 74 -6.83 6.09 -8.11
CA HIS A 74 -7.64 6.49 -6.97
C HIS A 74 -8.93 7.08 -7.54
N PHE A 75 -10.03 6.33 -7.52
CA PHE A 75 -11.21 6.65 -8.33
C PHE A 75 -12.49 6.86 -7.54
N ALA A 76 -12.44 6.78 -6.21
CA ALA A 76 -13.59 7.08 -5.37
C ALA A 76 -13.14 7.82 -4.11
N ALA A 77 -13.93 8.81 -3.70
CA ALA A 77 -13.62 9.64 -2.55
C ALA A 77 -14.07 8.98 -1.25
N THR A 78 -13.27 9.12 -0.19
CA THR A 78 -13.63 8.65 1.16
C THR A 78 -13.69 9.84 2.11
N PRO A 79 -14.85 10.11 2.72
CA PRO A 79 -14.97 11.19 3.71
C PRO A 79 -14.31 10.83 5.04
N VAL A 80 -14.06 11.86 5.85
CA VAL A 80 -13.58 11.70 7.23
C VAL A 80 -14.53 10.78 8.00
N GLY A 81 -13.98 9.91 8.83
CA GLY A 81 -14.72 9.01 9.70
C GLY A 81 -14.83 7.58 9.21
N LEU A 82 -14.61 7.33 7.91
CA LEU A 82 -14.64 5.97 7.38
C LEU A 82 -13.28 5.29 7.50
N LYS A 83 -13.32 3.97 7.65
CA LYS A 83 -12.12 3.15 7.67
C LYS A 83 -11.74 2.76 6.25
N VAL A 84 -10.46 2.90 5.94
CA VAL A 84 -9.85 2.42 4.69
C VAL A 84 -8.99 1.21 5.01
N THR A 85 -9.15 0.17 4.22
CA THR A 85 -8.34 -1.05 4.31
C THR A 85 -7.62 -1.25 2.98
N ALA A 86 -6.31 -1.40 3.03
CA ALA A 86 -5.53 -1.77 1.86
C ALA A 86 -5.04 -3.20 1.99
N THR A 87 -4.96 -3.88 0.85
CA THR A 87 -4.38 -5.21 0.73
C THR A 87 -3.32 -5.20 -0.36
N ALA A 88 -2.28 -5.99 -0.16
CA ALA A 88 -1.22 -6.17 -1.13
C ALA A 88 -0.90 -7.66 -1.24
N GLU A 89 -0.84 -8.16 -2.46
CA GLU A 89 -0.53 -9.55 -2.73
C GLU A 89 0.67 -9.63 -3.66
N VAL A 90 1.68 -10.42 -3.29
CA VAL A 90 2.85 -10.64 -4.13
C VAL A 90 2.44 -11.36 -5.40
N THR A 91 2.78 -10.81 -6.57
CA THR A 91 2.48 -11.41 -7.87
C THR A 91 3.74 -11.89 -8.60
N ALA A 92 4.90 -11.28 -8.35
CA ALA A 92 6.14 -11.65 -8.99
C ALA A 92 7.34 -11.25 -8.16
N ILE A 93 8.42 -12.03 -8.28
CA ILE A 93 9.73 -11.70 -7.72
C ILE A 93 10.75 -11.85 -8.85
N GLU A 94 11.47 -10.78 -9.15
CA GLU A 94 12.51 -10.76 -10.18
C GLU A 94 13.77 -10.15 -9.60
N GLY A 95 14.76 -11.00 -9.29
CA GLY A 95 15.97 -10.54 -8.64
C GLY A 95 15.65 -9.96 -7.26
N ARG A 96 15.87 -8.68 -7.09
CA ARG A 96 15.61 -7.96 -5.84
C ARG A 96 14.33 -7.11 -5.91
N THR A 97 13.52 -7.27 -6.94
CA THR A 97 12.28 -6.53 -7.12
C THR A 97 11.08 -7.43 -6.83
N ILE A 98 10.20 -6.96 -5.97
CA ILE A 98 8.95 -7.65 -5.63
C ILE A 98 7.80 -6.81 -6.18
N THR A 99 6.91 -7.44 -6.93
CA THR A 99 5.72 -6.78 -7.48
C THR A 99 4.49 -7.22 -6.72
N PHE A 100 3.64 -6.27 -6.41
CA PHE A 100 2.39 -6.50 -5.67
C PHE A 100 1.20 -6.05 -6.50
N LYS A 101 0.14 -6.82 -6.45
CA LYS A 101 -1.21 -6.36 -6.79
C LYS A 101 -1.79 -5.72 -5.54
N VAL A 102 -2.31 -4.51 -5.66
CA VAL A 102 -2.77 -3.74 -4.51
C VAL A 102 -4.20 -3.25 -4.71
N GLU A 103 -4.92 -3.11 -3.60
CA GLU A 103 -6.28 -2.60 -3.60
C GLU A 103 -6.49 -1.83 -2.29
N ALA A 104 -7.22 -0.73 -2.39
CA ALA A 104 -7.71 -0.02 -1.22
C ALA A 104 -9.22 0.12 -1.31
N ARG A 105 -9.89 -0.05 -0.16
CA ARG A 105 -11.34 0.10 -0.10
C ARG A 105 -11.74 0.80 1.18
N ASP A 106 -12.83 1.55 1.14
CA ASP A 106 -13.48 2.05 2.35
C ASP A 106 -14.62 1.10 2.73
N GLU A 107 -15.45 1.51 3.67
CA GLU A 107 -16.57 0.67 4.16
C GLU A 107 -17.67 0.50 3.12
N ARG A 108 -17.64 1.23 2.01
CA ARG A 108 -18.68 1.27 0.99
C ARG A 108 -18.26 0.60 -0.31
N GLU A 109 -17.00 0.74 -0.72
CA GLU A 109 -16.56 0.36 -2.06
C GLU A 109 -15.05 0.30 -2.18
N VAL A 110 -14.57 -0.28 -3.28
CA VAL A 110 -13.17 -0.18 -3.68
C VAL A 110 -12.93 1.26 -4.11
N ILE A 111 -11.87 1.88 -3.59
CA ILE A 111 -11.54 3.28 -3.87
C ILE A 111 -10.30 3.44 -4.74
N GLY A 112 -9.47 2.42 -4.83
CA GLY A 112 -8.28 2.44 -5.66
C GLY A 112 -7.70 1.06 -5.81
N ASP A 113 -6.93 0.85 -6.89
CA ASP A 113 -6.22 -0.42 -7.12
C ASP A 113 -5.08 -0.22 -8.12
N GLY A 114 -4.26 -1.24 -8.28
CA GLY A 114 -3.18 -1.23 -9.24
C GLY A 114 -2.03 -2.13 -8.84
N GLN A 115 -0.81 -1.66 -9.12
CA GLN A 115 0.44 -2.38 -8.85
C GLN A 115 1.41 -1.51 -8.07
N HIS A 116 2.22 -2.18 -7.30
CA HIS A 116 3.26 -1.55 -6.49
C HIS A 116 4.51 -2.44 -6.51
#